data_b317aa86bd897b8faf833cad846debcc
#
_entry.id   b317aa86bd897b8faf833cad846debcc
#
_cell.length_a   1.000
_cell.length_b   1.000
_cell.length_c   1.000
_cell.angle_alpha   90.00
_cell.angle_beta   90.00
_cell.angle_gamma   90.00
#
_symmetry.space_group_name_H-M   'P 1'
#
loop_
_entity.id
_entity.type
_entity.pdbx_description
1 polymer ?
#
loop_
_entity_poly.entity_id
_entity_poly.type
_entity_poly.pdbx_seq_one_letter_code
_entity_poly.pdbx_strand_id
1 'polypeptide(L)'
;MERMLRDHEKIMLHFMNAEGKEWMVPLEGTRTGLLLYQPSGWRGMLLKRMLPLIGRWNWGRKLLHSDIKRHHINQEIEEAITKAFGIEDFNYSIFFGTPCADQKVTIQVFQGKRVLGYCKVCDSEKVARNFQQEMELLHELNEKGVHSIPKGLAYGKTTEGHYYFAQSTTKNRQSTYPHEWGELQEEFVRDLNERTRMSMPYEQTDFYRAIQMLRGRMDWLSNEQQQTIGFAIEEINNHFGGKSVEWSVYHGDFTPWNTFVNNGQLFVFDWEYALRNCPPSLDTYHWFTQTRIFEKHYRTEQIFEDYQKKYDFSNNFLYLCYLILTIATYVGREEKPDDVKKITLLDTWTGLINRIMKR
;
A
#
# COMPACT_ATOMS: atom_id res chain seq x y z
N MET A 1 -39.88 4.50 -14.36
CA MET A 1 -38.56 5.06 -14.00
C MET A 1 -38.24 4.90 -12.50
N GLU A 2 -39.10 5.25 -11.56
CA GLU A 2 -38.85 5.03 -10.10
C GLU A 2 -38.73 3.57 -9.65
N ARG A 3 -39.31 2.61 -10.36
CA ARG A 3 -39.16 1.16 -10.05
C ARG A 3 -37.81 0.61 -10.49
N MET A 4 -37.19 1.14 -11.55
CA MET A 4 -35.85 0.73 -12.02
C MET A 4 -34.72 1.22 -11.11
N LEU A 5 -34.89 2.38 -10.45
CA LEU A 5 -33.89 2.94 -9.52
C LEU A 5 -33.83 2.22 -8.16
N ARG A 6 -34.85 1.42 -7.81
CA ARG A 6 -34.87 0.66 -6.54
C ARG A 6 -34.16 -0.70 -6.61
N ASP A 7 -33.88 -1.22 -7.80
CA ASP A 7 -33.30 -2.57 -7.97
C ASP A 7 -31.77 -2.61 -7.73
N HIS A 8 -31.08 -1.45 -7.62
CA HIS A 8 -29.64 -1.38 -7.39
C HIS A 8 -29.22 -1.18 -5.92
N GLU A 9 -30.17 -0.92 -4.99
CA GLU A 9 -29.86 -0.84 -3.56
C GLU A 9 -29.51 -2.21 -2.97
N LYS A 10 -28.28 -2.34 -2.45
CA LYS A 10 -27.86 -3.56 -1.76
C LYS A 10 -28.00 -3.42 -0.24
N ILE A 11 -28.44 -4.52 0.40
CA ILE A 11 -28.50 -4.61 1.86
C ILE A 11 -27.09 -4.94 2.36
N MET A 12 -26.50 -4.02 3.12
CA MET A 12 -25.12 -4.10 3.59
C MET A 12 -25.06 -4.27 5.11
N LEU A 13 -24.15 -5.11 5.57
CA LEU A 13 -23.71 -5.17 6.97
C LEU A 13 -22.64 -4.08 7.15
N HIS A 14 -22.88 -3.17 8.05
CA HIS A 14 -22.00 -2.07 8.40
C HIS A 14 -21.35 -2.32 9.75
N PHE A 15 -20.05 -2.08 9.87
CA PHE A 15 -19.31 -2.19 11.12
C PHE A 15 -18.05 -1.29 11.09
N MET A 16 -17.57 -0.98 12.32
CA MET A 16 -16.35 -0.17 12.52
C MET A 16 -15.38 -0.93 13.43
N ASN A 17 -14.09 -0.66 13.26
CA ASN A 17 -13.08 -1.12 14.22
C ASN A 17 -12.83 -0.09 15.33
N ALA A 18 -11.98 -0.43 16.31
CA ALA A 18 -11.64 0.44 17.43
C ALA A 18 -10.92 1.74 17.03
N GLU A 19 -10.36 1.79 15.83
CA GLU A 19 -9.67 2.96 15.26
C GLU A 19 -10.60 3.87 14.44
N GLY A 20 -11.92 3.58 14.43
CA GLY A 20 -12.91 4.34 13.65
C GLY A 20 -12.91 4.06 12.15
N LYS A 21 -12.15 3.07 11.68
CA LYS A 21 -12.22 2.62 10.29
C LYS A 21 -13.52 1.86 10.04
N GLU A 22 -14.14 2.13 8.90
CA GLU A 22 -15.51 1.72 8.58
C GLU A 22 -15.56 0.81 7.34
N TRP A 23 -16.39 -0.25 7.42
CA TRP A 23 -16.65 -1.19 6.34
C TRP A 23 -18.13 -1.41 6.11
N MET A 24 -18.50 -1.59 4.84
CA MET A 24 -19.79 -2.14 4.43
C MET A 24 -19.56 -3.41 3.61
N VAL A 25 -20.27 -4.47 3.96
CA VAL A 25 -20.16 -5.79 3.32
C VAL A 25 -21.57 -6.29 2.97
N PRO A 26 -21.84 -6.78 1.76
CA PRO A 26 -23.19 -7.17 1.40
C PRO A 26 -23.67 -8.37 2.25
N LEU A 27 -24.95 -8.38 2.57
CA LEU A 27 -25.56 -9.48 3.31
C LEU A 27 -25.51 -10.78 2.47
N GLU A 28 -25.68 -10.66 1.17
CA GLU A 28 -25.44 -11.74 0.21
C GLU A 28 -23.99 -11.74 -0.24
N GLY A 29 -23.28 -12.86 -0.03
CA GLY A 29 -21.86 -12.94 -0.36
C GLY A 29 -20.92 -12.40 0.74
N THR A 30 -21.41 -12.21 1.98
CA THR A 30 -20.64 -11.68 3.13
C THR A 30 -19.25 -12.31 3.28
N ARG A 31 -19.11 -13.64 3.07
CA ARG A 31 -17.81 -14.33 3.17
C ARG A 31 -16.79 -13.84 2.15
N THR A 32 -17.21 -13.57 0.90
CA THR A 32 -16.33 -13.03 -0.14
C THR A 32 -16.09 -11.55 0.10
N GLY A 33 -17.14 -10.81 0.48
CA GLY A 33 -17.04 -9.39 0.80
C GLY A 33 -16.05 -9.09 1.94
N LEU A 34 -15.96 -9.96 2.94
CA LEU A 34 -15.02 -9.83 4.05
C LEU A 34 -13.54 -10.08 3.67
N LEU A 35 -13.23 -10.40 2.41
CA LEU A 35 -11.83 -10.42 1.95
C LEU A 35 -11.22 -9.01 1.88
N LEU A 36 -12.04 -7.97 1.84
CA LEU A 36 -11.61 -6.58 1.98
C LEU A 36 -11.17 -6.25 3.42
N TYR A 37 -11.71 -6.93 4.41
CA TYR A 37 -11.41 -6.70 5.82
C TYR A 37 -10.21 -7.55 6.28
N GLN A 38 -9.14 -6.88 6.69
CA GLN A 38 -7.90 -7.50 7.20
C GLN A 38 -7.72 -7.11 8.68
N PRO A 39 -8.25 -7.89 9.62
CA PRO A 39 -8.11 -7.60 11.05
C PRO A 39 -6.70 -7.89 11.55
N SER A 40 -6.14 -6.98 12.35
CA SER A 40 -4.87 -7.15 13.05
C SER A 40 -5.01 -7.81 14.43
N GLY A 41 -6.22 -7.84 15.02
CA GLY A 41 -6.44 -8.35 16.36
C GLY A 41 -7.51 -9.45 16.45
N TRP A 42 -7.50 -10.19 17.57
CA TRP A 42 -8.40 -11.35 17.80
C TRP A 42 -9.90 -11.00 17.71
N ARG A 43 -10.30 -9.80 18.17
CA ARG A 43 -11.70 -9.33 18.08
C ARG A 43 -12.14 -9.18 16.62
N GLY A 44 -11.28 -8.59 15.78
CA GLY A 44 -11.55 -8.46 14.35
C GLY A 44 -11.57 -9.82 13.64
N MET A 45 -10.69 -10.75 14.02
CA MET A 45 -10.71 -12.13 13.51
C MET A 45 -12.00 -12.86 13.91
N LEU A 46 -12.46 -12.67 15.14
CA LEU A 46 -13.74 -13.23 15.60
C LEU A 46 -14.92 -12.64 14.80
N LEU A 47 -14.95 -11.31 14.62
CA LEU A 47 -15.96 -10.65 13.78
C LEU A 47 -15.96 -11.23 12.37
N LYS A 48 -14.79 -11.29 11.71
CA LYS A 48 -14.64 -11.84 10.35
C LYS A 48 -15.17 -13.27 10.22
N ARG A 49 -14.99 -14.09 11.25
CA ARG A 49 -15.46 -15.49 11.30
C ARG A 49 -16.95 -15.59 11.56
N MET A 50 -17.48 -14.78 12.48
CA MET A 50 -18.87 -14.90 12.97
C MET A 50 -19.86 -14.13 12.12
N LEU A 51 -19.47 -12.98 11.53
CA LEU A 51 -20.40 -12.13 10.78
C LEU A 51 -21.12 -12.86 9.63
N PRO A 52 -20.49 -13.74 8.85
CA PRO A 52 -21.17 -14.52 7.81
C PRO A 52 -22.19 -15.55 8.36
N LEU A 53 -22.05 -15.91 9.63
CA LEU A 53 -22.88 -16.93 10.28
C LEU A 53 -24.11 -16.32 10.95
N ILE A 54 -23.93 -15.26 11.72
CA ILE A 54 -24.98 -14.70 12.58
C ILE A 54 -25.39 -13.26 12.22
N GLY A 55 -24.69 -12.59 11.27
CA GLY A 55 -24.96 -11.20 10.91
C GLY A 55 -26.33 -10.94 10.26
N ARG A 56 -27.00 -11.99 9.74
CA ARG A 56 -28.37 -11.87 9.22
C ARG A 56 -29.44 -11.72 10.32
N TRP A 57 -29.14 -12.13 11.57
CA TRP A 57 -30.06 -12.01 12.69
C TRP A 57 -29.77 -10.76 13.51
N ASN A 58 -30.83 -10.12 14.03
CA ASN A 58 -30.71 -8.89 14.82
C ASN A 58 -29.85 -9.07 16.08
N TRP A 59 -30.02 -10.20 16.80
CA TRP A 59 -29.21 -10.50 17.98
C TRP A 59 -27.73 -10.68 17.66
N GLY A 60 -27.43 -11.32 16.51
CA GLY A 60 -26.05 -11.51 16.05
C GLY A 60 -25.37 -10.20 15.69
N ARG A 61 -26.09 -9.29 15.04
CA ARG A 61 -25.57 -7.93 14.75
C ARG A 61 -25.28 -7.13 16.01
N LYS A 62 -26.19 -7.16 16.99
CA LYS A 62 -25.97 -6.51 18.29
C LYS A 62 -24.72 -7.07 19.00
N LEU A 63 -24.52 -8.39 18.98
CA LEU A 63 -23.37 -9.06 19.58
C LEU A 63 -22.05 -8.65 18.88
N LEU A 64 -22.09 -8.47 17.55
CA LEU A 64 -20.91 -8.13 16.73
C LEU A 64 -20.74 -6.62 16.50
N HIS A 65 -21.52 -5.77 17.17
CA HIS A 65 -21.50 -4.31 17.00
C HIS A 65 -21.61 -3.90 15.52
N SER A 66 -22.55 -4.52 14.79
CA SER A 66 -22.83 -4.25 13.39
C SER A 66 -24.31 -3.91 13.19
N ASP A 67 -24.62 -3.18 12.13
CA ASP A 67 -25.97 -2.81 11.74
C ASP A 67 -26.24 -3.14 10.26
N ILE A 68 -27.47 -2.88 9.80
CA ILE A 68 -27.84 -3.01 8.39
C ILE A 68 -28.06 -1.62 7.84
N LYS A 69 -27.39 -1.33 6.71
CA LYS A 69 -27.65 -0.14 5.90
C LYS A 69 -28.03 -0.55 4.48
N ARG A 70 -28.81 0.27 3.81
CA ARG A 70 -29.01 0.19 2.36
C ARG A 70 -27.99 1.09 1.70
N HIS A 71 -27.38 0.62 0.65
CA HIS A 71 -26.33 1.37 -0.05
C HIS A 71 -26.40 1.09 -1.56
N HIS A 72 -26.15 2.13 -2.35
CA HIS A 72 -25.88 2.04 -3.77
C HIS A 72 -24.60 2.80 -4.09
N ILE A 73 -23.88 2.35 -5.09
CA ILE A 73 -22.73 3.07 -5.62
C ILE A 73 -23.25 4.18 -6.54
N ASN A 74 -22.52 5.30 -6.62
CA ASN A 74 -22.79 6.32 -7.64
C ASN A 74 -22.87 5.68 -9.03
N GLN A 75 -23.87 6.04 -9.83
CA GLN A 75 -24.18 5.40 -11.12
C GLN A 75 -22.98 5.41 -12.08
N GLU A 76 -22.26 6.53 -12.19
CA GLU A 76 -21.09 6.64 -13.09
C GLU A 76 -19.93 5.73 -12.64
N ILE A 77 -19.76 5.55 -11.32
CA ILE A 77 -18.78 4.59 -10.76
C ILE A 77 -19.22 3.15 -11.05
N GLU A 78 -20.52 2.84 -10.94
CA GLU A 78 -21.06 1.52 -11.26
C GLU A 78 -20.88 1.18 -12.75
N GLU A 79 -21.15 2.13 -13.64
CA GLU A 79 -20.92 2.01 -15.10
C GLU A 79 -19.41 1.82 -15.40
N ALA A 80 -18.53 2.56 -14.73
CA ALA A 80 -17.09 2.41 -14.87
C ALA A 80 -16.60 1.03 -14.42
N ILE A 81 -17.12 0.51 -13.30
CA ILE A 81 -16.82 -0.84 -12.80
C ILE A 81 -17.33 -1.88 -13.80
N THR A 82 -18.58 -1.77 -14.26
CA THR A 82 -19.18 -2.65 -15.26
C THR A 82 -18.31 -2.76 -16.52
N LYS A 83 -17.89 -1.62 -17.04
CA LYS A 83 -17.03 -1.55 -18.22
C LYS A 83 -15.63 -2.12 -17.96
N ALA A 84 -15.02 -1.75 -16.83
CA ALA A 84 -13.64 -2.16 -16.48
C ALA A 84 -13.52 -3.68 -16.29
N PHE A 85 -14.52 -4.31 -15.69
CA PHE A 85 -14.51 -5.75 -15.40
C PHE A 85 -15.28 -6.60 -16.44
N GLY A 86 -16.02 -5.96 -17.36
CA GLY A 86 -16.81 -6.65 -18.39
C GLY A 86 -17.98 -7.45 -17.80
N ILE A 87 -18.64 -6.92 -16.77
CA ILE A 87 -19.72 -7.60 -16.03
C ILE A 87 -20.89 -6.65 -15.79
N GLU A 88 -22.12 -7.15 -15.88
CA GLU A 88 -23.35 -6.37 -15.63
C GLU A 88 -23.86 -6.56 -14.20
N ASP A 89 -23.73 -7.77 -13.64
CA ASP A 89 -24.17 -8.08 -12.27
C ASP A 89 -22.98 -8.44 -11.39
N PHE A 90 -22.80 -7.68 -10.32
CA PHE A 90 -21.73 -7.89 -9.35
C PHE A 90 -22.17 -7.52 -7.93
N ASN A 91 -21.50 -8.11 -6.96
CA ASN A 91 -21.55 -7.67 -5.57
C ASN A 91 -20.30 -6.84 -5.24
N TYR A 92 -20.44 -6.01 -4.21
CA TYR A 92 -19.33 -5.19 -3.74
C TYR A 92 -19.27 -5.08 -2.23
N SER A 93 -18.09 -4.77 -1.73
CA SER A 93 -17.84 -4.34 -0.35
C SER A 93 -17.09 -3.04 -0.35
N ILE A 94 -17.26 -2.23 0.68
CA ILE A 94 -16.67 -0.90 0.78
C ILE A 94 -15.81 -0.83 2.03
N PHE A 95 -14.63 -0.27 1.88
CA PHE A 95 -13.79 0.27 2.94
C PHE A 95 -13.70 1.77 2.76
N PHE A 96 -14.15 2.54 3.74
CA PHE A 96 -14.19 4.01 3.65
C PHE A 96 -12.85 4.68 3.88
N GLY A 97 -11.78 3.92 4.05
CA GLY A 97 -10.45 4.46 4.30
C GLY A 97 -10.25 4.96 5.74
N THR A 98 -9.09 5.53 5.98
CA THR A 98 -8.81 6.23 7.24
C THR A 98 -9.32 7.67 7.10
N PRO A 99 -10.13 8.19 8.04
CA PRO A 99 -10.61 9.57 7.99
C PRO A 99 -9.43 10.57 7.97
N CYS A 100 -9.27 11.26 6.85
CA CYS A 100 -8.26 12.33 6.66
C CYS A 100 -8.64 13.16 5.42
N ALA A 101 -7.93 14.28 5.20
CA ALA A 101 -8.16 15.15 4.03
C ALA A 101 -7.93 14.43 2.68
N ASP A 102 -7.03 13.45 2.65
CA ASP A 102 -6.71 12.62 1.47
C ASP A 102 -7.40 11.24 1.55
N GLN A 103 -8.60 11.17 2.15
CA GLN A 103 -9.36 9.92 2.30
C GLN A 103 -9.69 9.32 0.94
N LYS A 104 -9.45 8.01 0.81
CA LYS A 104 -9.87 7.21 -0.35
C LYS A 104 -10.80 6.09 0.08
N VAL A 105 -11.84 5.88 -0.68
CA VAL A 105 -12.78 4.77 -0.53
C VAL A 105 -12.32 3.62 -1.44
N THR A 106 -12.29 2.41 -0.91
CA THR A 106 -11.95 1.21 -1.68
C THR A 106 -13.17 0.32 -1.83
N ILE A 107 -13.59 0.08 -3.06
CA ILE A 107 -14.69 -0.81 -3.43
C ILE A 107 -14.09 -2.12 -3.92
N GLN A 108 -14.30 -3.23 -3.19
CA GLN A 108 -13.99 -4.57 -3.66
C GLN A 108 -15.13 -5.08 -4.55
N VAL A 109 -14.85 -5.41 -5.79
CA VAL A 109 -15.81 -5.93 -6.77
C VAL A 109 -15.70 -7.44 -6.84
N PHE A 110 -16.82 -8.17 -6.73
CA PHE A 110 -16.79 -9.63 -6.80
C PHE A 110 -18.09 -10.22 -7.35
N GLN A 111 -18.00 -11.43 -7.90
CA GLN A 111 -19.11 -12.22 -8.38
C GLN A 111 -19.06 -13.62 -7.74
N GLY A 112 -20.09 -13.97 -6.98
CA GLY A 112 -20.14 -15.22 -6.23
C GLY A 112 -18.99 -15.37 -5.24
N LYS A 113 -18.04 -16.28 -5.52
CA LYS A 113 -16.86 -16.53 -4.67
C LYS A 113 -15.57 -15.87 -5.17
N ARG A 114 -15.61 -15.27 -6.36
CA ARG A 114 -14.46 -14.71 -7.07
C ARG A 114 -14.41 -13.20 -6.86
N VAL A 115 -13.30 -12.69 -6.31
CA VAL A 115 -12.99 -11.26 -6.33
C VAL A 115 -12.42 -10.96 -7.73
N LEU A 116 -12.95 -9.92 -8.36
CA LEU A 116 -12.55 -9.48 -9.70
C LEU A 116 -11.47 -8.41 -9.61
N GLY A 117 -11.60 -7.52 -8.64
CA GLY A 117 -10.65 -6.44 -8.42
C GLY A 117 -11.16 -5.42 -7.43
N TYR A 118 -10.54 -4.25 -7.49
CA TYR A 118 -10.84 -3.11 -6.62
C TYR A 118 -11.04 -1.86 -7.45
N CYS A 119 -11.96 -1.00 -7.01
CA CYS A 119 -12.10 0.36 -7.49
C CYS A 119 -11.82 1.32 -6.33
N LYS A 120 -10.76 2.11 -6.42
CA LYS A 120 -10.41 3.18 -5.48
C LYS A 120 -11.13 4.46 -5.93
N VAL A 121 -11.73 5.21 -4.99
CA VAL A 121 -12.47 6.47 -5.28
C VAL A 121 -11.98 7.55 -4.33
N CYS A 122 -11.82 8.77 -4.81
CA CYS A 122 -11.45 9.94 -3.99
C CYS A 122 -11.98 11.25 -4.59
N ASP A 123 -11.97 12.31 -3.76
CA ASP A 123 -12.34 13.66 -4.15
C ASP A 123 -11.11 14.58 -4.31
N SER A 124 -9.96 14.15 -3.79
CA SER A 124 -8.71 14.92 -3.79
C SER A 124 -7.97 14.77 -5.10
N GLU A 125 -7.63 15.89 -5.77
CA GLU A 125 -6.79 15.88 -6.97
C GLU A 125 -5.37 15.36 -6.69
N LYS A 126 -4.87 15.52 -5.48
CA LYS A 126 -3.59 14.99 -5.04
C LYS A 126 -3.62 13.45 -5.05
N VAL A 127 -4.66 12.84 -4.49
CA VAL A 127 -4.86 11.38 -4.50
C VAL A 127 -5.13 10.88 -5.91
N ALA A 128 -5.87 11.63 -6.72
CA ALA A 128 -6.14 11.29 -8.12
C ALA A 128 -4.86 11.21 -8.97
N ARG A 129 -3.88 12.10 -8.72
CA ARG A 129 -2.56 12.00 -9.36
C ARG A 129 -1.83 10.70 -8.99
N ASN A 130 -1.93 10.26 -7.75
CA ASN A 130 -1.37 8.97 -7.35
C ASN A 130 -2.07 7.81 -8.08
N PHE A 131 -3.40 7.85 -8.24
CA PHE A 131 -4.14 6.85 -9.02
C PHE A 131 -3.68 6.79 -10.48
N GLN A 132 -3.48 7.95 -11.10
CA GLN A 132 -2.98 8.01 -12.46
C GLN A 132 -1.56 7.43 -12.56
N GLN A 133 -0.66 7.81 -11.66
CA GLN A 133 0.71 7.30 -11.62
C GLN A 133 0.75 5.79 -11.38
N GLU A 134 -0.11 5.27 -10.47
CA GLU A 134 -0.26 3.83 -10.23
C GLU A 134 -0.75 3.11 -11.49
N MET A 135 -1.75 3.66 -12.18
CA MET A 135 -2.28 3.12 -13.43
C MET A 135 -1.21 3.02 -14.51
N GLU A 136 -0.48 4.11 -14.75
CA GLU A 136 0.60 4.20 -15.74
C GLU A 136 1.73 3.21 -15.43
N LEU A 137 2.16 3.14 -14.17
CA LEU A 137 3.20 2.21 -13.74
C LEU A 137 2.77 0.75 -13.89
N LEU A 138 1.54 0.41 -13.49
CA LEU A 138 1.03 -0.95 -13.66
C LEU A 138 0.96 -1.38 -15.12
N HIS A 139 0.61 -0.47 -16.04
CA HIS A 139 0.68 -0.74 -17.48
C HIS A 139 2.13 -1.03 -17.91
N GLU A 140 3.07 -0.16 -17.55
CA GLU A 140 4.50 -0.32 -17.86
C GLU A 140 5.05 -1.65 -17.34
N LEU A 141 4.76 -2.00 -16.08
CA LEU A 141 5.22 -3.24 -15.46
C LEU A 141 4.64 -4.48 -16.12
N ASN A 142 3.33 -4.46 -16.46
CA ASN A 142 2.68 -5.56 -17.17
C ASN A 142 3.27 -5.73 -18.60
N GLU A 143 3.57 -4.63 -19.32
CA GLU A 143 4.22 -4.67 -20.64
C GLU A 143 5.65 -5.24 -20.57
N LYS A 144 6.38 -4.92 -19.50
CA LYS A 144 7.70 -5.51 -19.20
C LYS A 144 7.64 -6.98 -18.73
N GLY A 145 6.42 -7.53 -18.61
CA GLY A 145 6.20 -8.90 -18.20
C GLY A 145 6.42 -9.16 -16.71
N VAL A 146 6.34 -8.15 -15.85
CA VAL A 146 6.28 -8.34 -14.39
C VAL A 146 4.96 -9.00 -14.08
N HIS A 147 5.04 -10.22 -13.53
CA HIS A 147 3.87 -11.03 -13.22
C HIS A 147 3.41 -10.87 -11.77
N SER A 148 2.20 -11.35 -11.47
CA SER A 148 1.66 -11.37 -10.11
C SER A 148 1.46 -9.97 -9.49
N ILE A 149 1.09 -9.02 -10.33
CA ILE A 149 0.70 -7.65 -9.97
C ILE A 149 -0.69 -7.33 -10.54
N PRO A 150 -1.39 -6.30 -10.05
CA PRO A 150 -2.64 -5.85 -10.66
C PRO A 150 -2.47 -5.42 -12.12
N LYS A 151 -3.54 -5.52 -12.90
CA LYS A 151 -3.69 -4.78 -14.15
C LYS A 151 -4.52 -3.54 -13.87
N GLY A 152 -4.05 -2.37 -14.25
CA GLY A 152 -4.85 -1.16 -14.30
C GLY A 152 -5.92 -1.32 -15.38
N LEU A 153 -7.19 -1.13 -15.02
CA LEU A 153 -8.33 -1.41 -15.90
C LEU A 153 -9.04 -0.14 -16.38
N ALA A 154 -9.21 0.83 -15.48
CA ALA A 154 -9.85 2.11 -15.79
C ALA A 154 -9.41 3.21 -14.81
N TYR A 155 -9.29 4.42 -15.30
CA TYR A 155 -9.10 5.64 -14.52
C TYR A 155 -9.99 6.73 -15.11
N GLY A 156 -10.60 7.54 -14.27
CA GLY A 156 -11.44 8.63 -14.75
C GLY A 156 -11.97 9.53 -13.64
N LYS A 157 -12.85 10.46 -14.04
CA LYS A 157 -13.53 11.40 -13.16
C LYS A 157 -15.01 11.39 -13.51
N THR A 158 -15.89 11.37 -12.50
CA THR A 158 -17.33 11.49 -12.66
C THR A 158 -17.73 12.95 -12.89
N THR A 159 -18.94 13.17 -13.39
CA THR A 159 -19.52 14.51 -13.54
C THR A 159 -19.69 15.24 -12.19
N GLU A 160 -19.87 14.50 -11.11
CA GLU A 160 -19.93 15.03 -9.73
C GLU A 160 -18.54 15.36 -9.14
N GLY A 161 -17.45 15.04 -9.86
CA GLY A 161 -16.09 15.39 -9.46
C GLY A 161 -15.30 14.28 -8.77
N HIS A 162 -15.87 13.10 -8.54
CA HIS A 162 -15.17 11.96 -7.94
C HIS A 162 -14.19 11.34 -8.92
N TYR A 163 -12.95 11.12 -8.50
CA TYR A 163 -11.96 10.36 -9.27
C TYR A 163 -12.03 8.88 -8.90
N TYR A 164 -11.84 8.01 -9.89
CA TYR A 164 -11.83 6.58 -9.68
C TYR A 164 -10.67 5.89 -10.39
N PHE A 165 -10.22 4.78 -9.81
CA PHE A 165 -9.20 3.91 -10.38
C PHE A 165 -9.56 2.44 -10.12
N ALA A 166 -9.76 1.67 -11.19
CA ALA A 166 -10.10 0.26 -11.14
C ALA A 166 -8.89 -0.61 -11.51
N GLN A 167 -8.65 -1.66 -10.72
CA GLN A 167 -7.56 -2.61 -10.93
C GLN A 167 -7.99 -4.05 -10.65
N SER A 168 -7.36 -5.00 -11.35
CA SER A 168 -7.61 -6.44 -11.20
C SER A 168 -6.96 -7.01 -9.93
N THR A 169 -7.37 -8.23 -9.55
CA THR A 169 -6.70 -9.03 -8.52
C THR A 169 -6.86 -10.52 -8.79
N THR A 170 -5.98 -11.32 -8.20
CA THR A 170 -6.13 -12.77 -8.13
C THR A 170 -6.60 -13.26 -6.76
N LYS A 171 -6.90 -12.32 -5.83
CA LYS A 171 -7.29 -12.63 -4.45
C LYS A 171 -8.55 -13.48 -4.40
N ASN A 172 -8.52 -14.48 -3.55
CA ASN A 172 -9.66 -15.36 -3.30
C ASN A 172 -9.68 -15.81 -1.83
N ARG A 173 -10.61 -16.70 -1.48
CA ARG A 173 -10.78 -17.16 -0.09
C ARG A 173 -9.68 -18.12 0.40
N GLN A 174 -8.83 -18.62 -0.49
CA GLN A 174 -7.69 -19.49 -0.18
C GLN A 174 -6.38 -18.70 -0.11
N SER A 175 -6.40 -17.42 -0.46
CA SER A 175 -5.23 -16.56 -0.37
C SER A 175 -4.74 -16.46 1.06
N THR A 176 -3.43 -16.62 1.26
CA THR A 176 -2.74 -16.52 2.55
C THR A 176 -1.80 -15.32 2.55
N TYR A 177 -1.48 -14.82 3.74
CA TYR A 177 -0.59 -13.66 3.90
C TYR A 177 0.75 -14.13 4.43
N PRO A 178 1.86 -13.87 3.71
CA PRO A 178 3.19 -14.20 4.20
C PRO A 178 3.60 -13.19 5.27
N HIS A 179 3.98 -13.67 6.45
CA HIS A 179 4.50 -12.84 7.55
C HIS A 179 6.03 -12.77 7.57
N GLU A 180 6.68 -13.77 7.02
CA GLU A 180 8.15 -13.87 6.96
C GLU A 180 8.65 -13.70 5.53
N TRP A 181 9.86 -13.17 5.41
CA TRP A 181 10.58 -13.10 4.15
C TRP A 181 11.06 -14.49 3.74
N GLY A 182 10.82 -14.86 2.49
CA GLY A 182 11.23 -16.16 1.95
C GLY A 182 11.46 -16.11 0.43
N GLU A 183 11.57 -17.28 -0.17
CA GLU A 183 11.91 -17.47 -1.58
C GLU A 183 10.97 -16.72 -2.53
N LEU A 184 9.66 -16.69 -2.24
CA LEU A 184 8.69 -15.99 -3.08
C LEU A 184 8.93 -14.48 -3.14
N GLN A 185 9.33 -13.85 -2.02
CA GLN A 185 9.67 -12.44 -1.98
C GLN A 185 10.99 -12.17 -2.68
N GLU A 186 11.99 -13.05 -2.49
CA GLU A 186 13.29 -12.94 -3.16
C GLU A 186 13.16 -13.06 -4.68
N GLU A 187 12.39 -14.03 -5.16
CA GLU A 187 12.13 -14.24 -6.58
C GLU A 187 11.40 -13.04 -7.18
N PHE A 188 10.36 -12.53 -6.50
CA PHE A 188 9.61 -11.38 -6.97
C PHE A 188 10.50 -10.12 -7.09
N VAL A 189 11.27 -9.80 -6.04
CA VAL A 189 12.15 -8.62 -6.06
C VAL A 189 13.25 -8.75 -7.11
N ARG A 190 13.82 -9.95 -7.28
CA ARG A 190 14.80 -10.24 -8.34
C ARG A 190 14.20 -10.04 -9.74
N ASP A 191 13.03 -10.65 -10.02
CA ASP A 191 12.33 -10.52 -11.32
C ASP A 191 11.95 -9.06 -11.61
N LEU A 192 11.43 -8.33 -10.61
CA LEU A 192 11.14 -6.90 -10.72
C LEU A 192 12.39 -6.11 -11.10
N ASN A 193 13.49 -6.29 -10.38
CA ASN A 193 14.74 -5.59 -10.66
C ASN A 193 15.29 -5.90 -12.07
N GLU A 194 15.28 -7.17 -12.49
CA GLU A 194 15.78 -7.59 -13.81
C GLU A 194 14.96 -7.01 -14.96
N ARG A 195 13.62 -7.07 -14.86
CA ARG A 195 12.70 -6.59 -15.92
C ARG A 195 12.63 -5.07 -16.02
N THR A 196 12.88 -4.39 -14.92
CA THR A 196 12.79 -2.92 -14.87
C THR A 196 14.14 -2.22 -14.87
N ARG A 197 15.24 -2.99 -15.00
CA ARG A 197 16.61 -2.48 -15.05
C ARG A 197 16.79 -1.45 -16.16
N MET A 198 17.37 -0.31 -15.79
CA MET A 198 17.71 0.75 -16.72
C MET A 198 18.97 1.49 -16.27
N SER A 199 19.79 1.92 -17.21
CA SER A 199 20.97 2.76 -16.95
C SER A 199 20.66 4.21 -17.25
N MET A 200 20.88 5.09 -16.27
CA MET A 200 20.74 6.54 -16.45
C MET A 200 21.60 7.31 -15.43
N PRO A 201 21.88 8.61 -15.69
CA PRO A 201 22.57 9.46 -14.73
C PRO A 201 21.78 9.56 -13.42
N TYR A 202 22.49 9.54 -12.29
CA TYR A 202 21.91 9.66 -10.94
C TYR A 202 20.97 10.85 -10.80
N GLU A 203 21.37 11.99 -11.33
CA GLU A 203 20.66 13.26 -11.23
C GLU A 203 19.29 13.27 -11.95
N GLN A 204 19.04 12.28 -12.80
CA GLN A 204 17.79 12.14 -13.55
C GLN A 204 16.79 11.19 -12.88
N THR A 205 17.20 10.49 -11.81
CA THR A 205 16.41 9.45 -11.14
C THR A 205 15.32 9.99 -10.22
N ASP A 206 14.30 9.17 -9.97
CA ASP A 206 13.30 9.42 -8.91
C ASP A 206 13.96 9.44 -7.53
N PHE A 207 14.97 8.59 -7.33
CA PHE A 207 15.74 8.54 -6.10
C PHE A 207 16.43 9.89 -5.80
N TYR A 208 17.08 10.48 -6.79
CA TYR A 208 17.68 11.81 -6.63
C TYR A 208 16.63 12.89 -6.37
N ARG A 209 15.51 12.87 -7.11
CA ARG A 209 14.40 13.82 -6.89
C ARG A 209 13.84 13.74 -5.48
N ALA A 210 13.67 12.53 -4.93
CA ALA A 210 13.24 12.33 -3.56
C ALA A 210 14.24 12.93 -2.54
N ILE A 211 15.54 12.74 -2.77
CA ILE A 211 16.59 13.33 -1.93
C ILE A 211 16.58 14.87 -2.01
N GLN A 212 16.41 15.46 -3.21
CA GLN A 212 16.34 16.92 -3.36
C GLN A 212 15.09 17.50 -2.66
N MET A 213 13.96 16.80 -2.73
CA MET A 213 12.75 17.19 -2.02
C MET A 213 12.97 17.14 -0.50
N LEU A 214 13.64 16.10 0.02
CA LEU A 214 14.00 16.02 1.45
C LEU A 214 14.91 17.18 1.87
N ARG A 215 15.92 17.52 1.06
CA ARG A 215 16.79 18.68 1.30
C ARG A 215 16.01 19.99 1.44
N GLY A 216 15.00 20.19 0.62
CA GLY A 216 14.13 21.35 0.67
C GLY A 216 13.22 21.44 1.90
N ARG A 217 13.20 20.37 2.73
CA ARG A 217 12.36 20.28 3.95
C ARG A 217 13.15 19.93 5.22
N MET A 218 14.47 20.10 5.18
CA MET A 218 15.34 19.80 6.33
C MET A 218 14.97 20.60 7.58
N ASP A 219 14.42 21.80 7.43
CA ASP A 219 13.91 22.66 8.51
C ASP A 219 12.74 22.04 9.31
N TRP A 220 12.13 20.98 8.79
CA TRP A 220 11.10 20.23 9.51
C TRP A 220 11.68 19.23 10.54
N LEU A 221 12.96 18.98 10.47
CA LEU A 221 13.69 18.00 11.27
C LEU A 221 14.44 18.67 12.43
N SER A 222 14.72 17.92 13.50
CA SER A 222 15.58 18.41 14.57
C SER A 222 17.02 18.62 14.08
N ASN A 223 17.80 19.43 14.78
CA ASN A 223 19.21 19.70 14.42
C ASN A 223 20.03 18.40 14.34
N GLU A 224 19.81 17.43 15.23
CA GLU A 224 20.49 16.14 15.22
C GLU A 224 20.10 15.31 14.00
N GLN A 225 18.80 15.28 13.66
CA GLN A 225 18.31 14.59 12.47
C GLN A 225 18.85 15.23 11.20
N GLN A 226 18.85 16.58 11.10
CA GLN A 226 19.41 17.31 9.96
C GLN A 226 20.88 16.96 9.73
N GLN A 227 21.69 16.93 10.79
CA GLN A 227 23.11 16.58 10.70
C GLN A 227 23.31 15.14 10.22
N THR A 228 22.61 14.19 10.83
CA THR A 228 22.71 12.76 10.47
C THR A 228 22.28 12.51 9.02
N ILE A 229 21.14 13.07 8.63
CA ILE A 229 20.59 12.91 7.26
C ILE A 229 21.49 13.65 6.26
N GLY A 230 22.02 14.82 6.60
CA GLY A 230 22.96 15.57 5.77
C GLY A 230 24.19 14.76 5.42
N PHE A 231 24.86 14.15 6.40
CA PHE A 231 26.02 13.26 6.16
C PHE A 231 25.65 12.05 5.31
N ALA A 232 24.50 11.42 5.56
CA ALA A 232 24.04 10.28 4.77
C ALA A 232 23.77 10.65 3.29
N ILE A 233 23.17 11.81 3.05
CA ILE A 233 22.95 12.32 1.68
C ILE A 233 24.29 12.64 0.99
N GLU A 234 25.26 13.19 1.70
CA GLU A 234 26.61 13.44 1.14
C GLU A 234 27.29 12.14 0.72
N GLU A 235 27.22 11.09 1.56
CA GLU A 235 27.75 9.76 1.23
C GLU A 235 27.10 9.19 -0.04
N ILE A 236 25.78 9.29 -0.16
CA ILE A 236 25.03 8.85 -1.33
C ILE A 236 25.46 9.65 -2.59
N ASN A 237 25.58 10.97 -2.47
CA ASN A 237 25.99 11.81 -3.58
C ASN A 237 27.45 11.54 -4.00
N ASN A 238 28.36 11.30 -3.06
CA ASN A 238 29.74 10.93 -3.36
C ASN A 238 29.82 9.59 -4.07
N HIS A 239 28.92 8.66 -3.75
CA HIS A 239 28.88 7.34 -4.38
C HIS A 239 28.30 7.39 -5.80
N PHE A 240 27.19 8.07 -6.03
CA PHE A 240 26.45 8.07 -7.29
C PHE A 240 26.70 9.30 -8.17
N GLY A 241 27.07 10.45 -7.60
CA GLY A 241 27.16 11.73 -8.29
C GLY A 241 28.02 11.68 -9.57
N GLY A 242 27.47 12.21 -10.65
CA GLY A 242 28.12 12.22 -11.96
C GLY A 242 28.24 10.84 -12.64
N LYS A 243 27.66 9.79 -12.06
CA LYS A 243 27.72 8.43 -12.61
C LYS A 243 26.40 8.03 -13.26
N SER A 244 26.51 7.24 -14.32
CA SER A 244 25.39 6.46 -14.86
C SER A 244 25.52 5.03 -14.36
N VAL A 245 24.55 4.59 -13.56
CA VAL A 245 24.51 3.24 -12.98
C VAL A 245 23.17 2.58 -13.27
N GLU A 246 23.02 1.35 -12.88
CA GLU A 246 21.77 0.61 -13.05
C GLU A 246 20.78 0.92 -11.91
N TRP A 247 19.55 1.20 -12.31
CA TRP A 247 18.40 1.48 -11.45
C TRP A 247 17.28 0.52 -11.77
N SER A 248 16.34 0.35 -10.86
CA SER A 248 15.14 -0.46 -11.04
C SER A 248 13.93 0.18 -10.37
N VAL A 249 12.76 -0.37 -10.63
CA VAL A 249 11.54 0.01 -9.92
C VAL A 249 11.64 -0.42 -8.47
N TYR A 250 11.22 0.46 -7.58
CA TYR A 250 11.02 0.26 -6.16
C TYR A 250 9.53 0.35 -5.86
N HIS A 251 8.95 -0.66 -5.20
CA HIS A 251 7.53 -0.68 -4.86
C HIS A 251 7.14 0.42 -3.84
N GLY A 252 8.02 0.71 -2.91
CA GLY A 252 7.83 1.79 -1.94
C GLY A 252 6.97 1.45 -0.72
N ASP A 253 6.24 0.33 -0.75
CA ASP A 253 5.49 -0.23 0.39
C ASP A 253 5.36 -1.76 0.31
N PHE A 254 6.46 -2.44 -0.03
CA PHE A 254 6.53 -3.90 -0.14
C PHE A 254 6.54 -4.53 1.26
N THR A 255 5.37 -4.99 1.69
CA THR A 255 5.11 -5.45 3.06
C THR A 255 4.18 -6.67 3.09
N PRO A 256 4.10 -7.42 4.21
CA PRO A 256 3.15 -8.53 4.34
C PRO A 256 1.69 -8.13 4.07
N TRP A 257 1.29 -6.93 4.45
CA TRP A 257 -0.11 -6.45 4.28
C TRP A 257 -0.43 -5.98 2.86
N ASN A 258 0.58 -5.73 2.02
CA ASN A 258 0.44 -5.40 0.60
C ASN A 258 0.79 -6.58 -0.32
N THR A 259 0.84 -7.79 0.24
CA THR A 259 1.07 -9.02 -0.51
C THR A 259 0.11 -10.12 -0.07
N PHE A 260 -0.09 -11.10 -0.92
CA PHE A 260 -0.71 -12.37 -0.55
C PHE A 260 -0.19 -13.48 -1.46
N VAL A 261 -0.30 -14.72 -1.00
CA VAL A 261 0.03 -15.92 -1.79
C VAL A 261 -1.25 -16.58 -2.26
N ASN A 262 -1.32 -16.87 -3.54
CA ASN A 262 -2.40 -17.61 -4.16
C ASN A 262 -1.83 -18.66 -5.12
N ASN A 263 -2.22 -19.93 -4.98
CA ASN A 263 -1.72 -21.05 -5.77
C ASN A 263 -0.17 -21.13 -5.82
N GLY A 264 0.49 -20.84 -4.71
CA GLY A 264 1.95 -20.86 -4.61
C GLY A 264 2.66 -19.66 -5.24
N GLN A 265 1.95 -18.65 -5.73
CA GLN A 265 2.52 -17.45 -6.31
C GLN A 265 2.25 -16.24 -5.41
N LEU A 266 3.28 -15.41 -5.20
CA LEU A 266 3.14 -14.13 -4.51
C LEU A 266 2.44 -13.14 -5.43
N PHE A 267 1.44 -12.44 -4.91
CA PHE A 267 0.79 -11.32 -5.58
C PHE A 267 1.04 -10.04 -4.80
N VAL A 268 1.52 -8.99 -5.48
CA VAL A 268 1.94 -7.71 -4.88
C VAL A 268 1.04 -6.61 -5.39
N PHE A 269 0.45 -5.83 -4.48
CA PHE A 269 -0.52 -4.79 -4.79
C PHE A 269 -0.24 -3.49 -4.03
N ASP A 270 -0.96 -2.41 -4.35
CA ASP A 270 -0.83 -1.08 -3.75
C ASP A 270 0.48 -0.37 -4.14
N TRP A 271 0.61 -0.07 -5.44
CA TRP A 271 1.80 0.53 -6.07
C TRP A 271 1.81 2.06 -6.04
N GLU A 272 0.97 2.69 -5.23
CA GLU A 272 0.80 4.15 -5.19
C GLU A 272 2.06 4.93 -4.76
N TYR A 273 3.01 4.24 -4.13
CA TYR A 273 4.27 4.83 -3.65
C TYR A 273 5.49 4.38 -4.45
N ALA A 274 5.27 3.67 -5.51
CA ALA A 274 6.35 3.14 -6.31
C ALA A 274 7.12 4.24 -7.06
N LEU A 275 8.42 4.03 -7.20
CA LEU A 275 9.35 4.89 -7.92
C LEU A 275 10.03 4.07 -9.02
N ARG A 276 10.24 4.69 -10.19
CA ARG A 276 10.76 3.98 -11.37
C ARG A 276 12.27 3.73 -11.33
N ASN A 277 13.01 4.62 -10.68
CA ASN A 277 14.47 4.62 -10.77
C ASN A 277 15.09 4.77 -9.38
N CYS A 278 15.23 3.64 -8.69
CA CYS A 278 15.88 3.55 -7.37
C CYS A 278 17.02 2.52 -7.41
N PRO A 279 17.95 2.55 -6.45
CA PRO A 279 18.91 1.46 -6.29
C PRO A 279 18.18 0.12 -6.22
N PRO A 280 18.69 -0.95 -6.86
CA PRO A 280 18.04 -2.25 -6.85
C PRO A 280 17.88 -2.83 -5.44
N SER A 281 16.84 -3.64 -5.24
CA SER A 281 16.62 -4.42 -4.01
C SER A 281 16.27 -3.63 -2.74
N LEU A 282 15.89 -2.36 -2.84
CA LEU A 282 15.47 -1.57 -1.67
C LEU A 282 14.22 -2.15 -0.99
N ASP A 283 13.35 -2.85 -1.72
CA ASP A 283 12.16 -3.52 -1.18
C ASP A 283 12.50 -4.61 -0.15
N THR A 284 13.67 -5.23 -0.24
CA THR A 284 14.18 -6.17 0.77
C THR A 284 14.36 -5.50 2.13
N TYR A 285 14.91 -4.30 2.13
CA TYR A 285 15.11 -3.51 3.36
C TYR A 285 13.81 -2.88 3.85
N HIS A 286 12.89 -2.57 2.92
CA HIS A 286 11.56 -2.09 3.27
C HIS A 286 10.81 -3.15 4.08
N TRP A 287 10.68 -4.36 3.53
CA TRP A 287 10.05 -5.49 4.25
C TRP A 287 10.72 -5.73 5.61
N PHE A 288 12.06 -5.80 5.62
CA PHE A 288 12.82 -6.03 6.83
C PHE A 288 12.49 -5.01 7.91
N THR A 289 12.56 -3.72 7.60
CA THR A 289 12.43 -2.64 8.58
C THR A 289 10.97 -2.46 9.02
N GLN A 290 10.02 -2.45 8.08
CA GLN A 290 8.61 -2.22 8.38
C GLN A 290 7.99 -3.36 9.24
N THR A 291 8.34 -4.61 8.97
CA THR A 291 7.86 -5.72 9.80
C THR A 291 8.37 -5.63 11.24
N ARG A 292 9.61 -5.17 11.45
CA ARG A 292 10.16 -4.99 12.80
C ARG A 292 9.50 -3.84 13.54
N ILE A 293 9.21 -2.77 12.85
CA ILE A 293 8.52 -1.61 13.44
C ILE A 293 7.06 -1.95 13.76
N PHE A 294 6.28 -2.44 12.78
CA PHE A 294 4.83 -2.49 12.87
C PHE A 294 4.26 -3.85 13.34
N GLU A 295 4.98 -4.97 13.13
CA GLU A 295 4.54 -6.28 13.62
C GLU A 295 5.24 -6.68 14.92
N LYS A 296 6.56 -6.47 15.00
CA LYS A 296 7.36 -6.87 16.18
C LYS A 296 7.46 -5.76 17.23
N HIS A 297 7.11 -4.52 16.88
CA HIS A 297 7.22 -3.34 17.74
C HIS A 297 8.63 -3.14 18.33
N TYR A 298 9.66 -3.41 17.52
CA TYR A 298 11.05 -3.30 17.92
C TYR A 298 11.48 -1.84 17.98
N ARG A 299 12.39 -1.55 18.94
CA ARG A 299 13.11 -0.29 19.02
C ARG A 299 14.32 -0.29 18.09
N THR A 300 14.90 0.86 17.83
CA THR A 300 16.06 1.06 16.94
C THR A 300 17.19 0.06 17.22
N GLU A 301 17.53 -0.18 18.50
CA GLU A 301 18.57 -1.13 18.91
C GLU A 301 18.28 -2.54 18.43
N GLN A 302 17.09 -3.02 18.69
CA GLN A 302 16.65 -4.39 18.34
C GLN A 302 16.59 -4.59 16.81
N ILE A 303 16.14 -3.55 16.08
CA ILE A 303 16.14 -3.58 14.60
C ILE A 303 17.57 -3.69 14.08
N PHE A 304 18.48 -2.89 14.65
CA PHE A 304 19.88 -2.90 14.22
C PHE A 304 20.61 -4.21 14.57
N GLU A 305 20.36 -4.79 15.75
CA GLU A 305 20.87 -6.12 16.13
C GLU A 305 20.38 -7.22 15.16
N ASP A 306 19.10 -7.18 14.80
CA ASP A 306 18.53 -8.12 13.81
C ASP A 306 19.12 -7.89 12.42
N TYR A 307 19.37 -6.64 12.03
CA TYR A 307 20.03 -6.30 10.78
C TYR A 307 21.43 -6.93 10.72
N GLN A 308 22.23 -6.78 11.77
CA GLN A 308 23.58 -7.32 11.84
C GLN A 308 23.65 -8.85 11.81
N LYS A 309 22.62 -9.54 12.30
CA LYS A 309 22.52 -11.00 12.23
C LYS A 309 22.16 -11.49 10.82
N LYS A 310 21.45 -10.67 10.04
CA LYS A 310 20.92 -11.05 8.74
C LYS A 310 21.79 -10.58 7.57
N TYR A 311 22.42 -9.43 7.70
CA TYR A 311 23.15 -8.74 6.63
C TYR A 311 24.59 -8.47 7.05
N ASP A 312 25.51 -8.50 6.09
CA ASP A 312 26.91 -8.11 6.27
C ASP A 312 27.14 -6.62 5.95
N PHE A 313 28.37 -6.16 6.10
CA PHE A 313 28.76 -4.77 5.86
C PHE A 313 28.55 -4.29 4.41
N SER A 314 28.62 -5.18 3.44
CA SER A 314 28.42 -4.82 2.04
C SER A 314 27.00 -4.30 1.77
N ASN A 315 26.05 -4.64 2.63
CA ASN A 315 24.66 -4.21 2.54
C ASN A 315 24.40 -2.81 3.13
N ASN A 316 25.34 -2.26 3.92
CA ASN A 316 25.12 -1.01 4.66
C ASN A 316 24.78 0.17 3.75
N PHE A 317 25.41 0.29 2.60
CA PHE A 317 25.16 1.37 1.66
C PHE A 317 23.75 1.33 1.08
N LEU A 318 23.28 0.17 0.65
CA LEU A 318 21.91 0.01 0.13
C LEU A 318 20.88 0.22 1.23
N TYR A 319 21.16 -0.23 2.46
CA TYR A 319 20.28 0.02 3.59
C TYR A 319 20.23 1.53 3.93
N LEU A 320 21.35 2.24 3.84
CA LEU A 320 21.40 3.69 3.96
C LEU A 320 20.53 4.38 2.90
N CYS A 321 20.65 3.97 1.64
CA CYS A 321 19.81 4.47 0.54
C CYS A 321 18.32 4.26 0.83
N TYR A 322 17.95 3.07 1.30
CA TYR A 322 16.58 2.76 1.71
C TYR A 322 16.08 3.69 2.82
N LEU A 323 16.86 3.87 3.90
CA LEU A 323 16.46 4.70 5.04
C LEU A 323 16.27 6.17 4.64
N ILE A 324 17.18 6.72 3.83
CA ILE A 324 17.05 8.08 3.29
C ILE A 324 15.82 8.21 2.41
N LEU A 325 15.57 7.25 1.51
CA LEU A 325 14.37 7.26 0.67
C LEU A 325 13.08 7.16 1.47
N THR A 326 13.06 6.33 2.51
CA THR A 326 11.93 6.19 3.43
C THR A 326 11.62 7.51 4.15
N ILE A 327 12.66 8.18 4.68
CA ILE A 327 12.52 9.49 5.32
C ILE A 327 12.03 10.53 4.29
N ALA A 328 12.63 10.55 3.09
CA ALA A 328 12.23 11.46 2.01
C ALA A 328 10.76 11.28 1.64
N THR A 329 10.33 10.04 1.44
CA THR A 329 8.93 9.71 1.13
C THR A 329 8.00 10.14 2.26
N TYR A 330 8.40 9.89 3.51
CA TYR A 330 7.60 10.22 4.69
C TYR A 330 7.42 11.73 4.87
N VAL A 331 8.51 12.48 4.83
CA VAL A 331 8.52 13.96 4.91
C VAL A 331 7.82 14.59 3.69
N GLY A 332 7.91 13.95 2.53
CA GLY A 332 7.30 14.43 1.28
C GLY A 332 5.79 14.37 1.22
N ARG A 333 5.18 13.42 1.94
CA ARG A 333 3.73 13.17 1.92
C ARG A 333 2.93 14.14 2.77
N GLU A 334 3.54 14.79 3.74
CA GLU A 334 2.83 15.41 4.84
C GLU A 334 3.05 16.93 4.93
N GLU A 335 2.12 17.60 5.59
CA GLU A 335 2.36 18.84 6.30
C GLU A 335 3.29 18.56 7.48
N LYS A 336 4.01 19.57 7.95
CA LYS A 336 5.04 19.44 8.99
C LYS A 336 4.60 18.48 10.11
N PRO A 337 5.35 17.42 10.42
CA PRO A 337 4.95 16.43 11.41
C PRO A 337 4.96 17.03 12.81
N ASP A 338 3.78 17.12 13.42
CA ASP A 338 3.54 17.56 14.80
C ASP A 338 3.00 16.45 15.71
N ASP A 339 2.80 15.24 15.17
CA ASP A 339 2.32 14.07 15.89
C ASP A 339 3.48 13.28 16.51
N VAL A 340 3.35 12.91 17.80
CA VAL A 340 4.34 12.11 18.57
C VAL A 340 4.71 10.80 17.87
N LYS A 341 3.74 10.12 17.23
CA LYS A 341 4.00 8.87 16.48
C LYS A 341 4.90 9.10 15.26
N LYS A 342 4.77 10.23 14.61
CA LYS A 342 5.57 10.60 13.44
C LYS A 342 7.00 10.93 13.84
N ILE A 343 7.19 11.65 14.93
CA ILE A 343 8.50 11.94 15.51
C ILE A 343 9.22 10.63 15.86
N THR A 344 8.53 9.68 16.49
CA THR A 344 9.11 8.37 16.86
C THR A 344 9.60 7.57 15.66
N LEU A 345 8.92 7.61 14.51
CA LEU A 345 9.36 6.94 13.29
C LEU A 345 10.62 7.58 12.70
N LEU A 346 10.65 8.92 12.64
CA LEU A 346 11.84 9.67 12.19
C LEU A 346 13.05 9.39 13.09
N ASP A 347 12.87 9.37 14.43
CA ASP A 347 13.92 9.02 15.38
C ASP A 347 14.43 7.59 15.19
N THR A 348 13.52 6.66 14.88
CA THR A 348 13.90 5.27 14.62
C THR A 348 14.79 5.17 13.38
N TRP A 349 14.37 5.76 12.26
CA TRP A 349 15.14 5.69 11.01
C TRP A 349 16.47 6.45 11.08
N THR A 350 16.48 7.65 11.67
CA THR A 350 17.73 8.42 11.91
C THR A 350 18.66 7.70 12.87
N GLY A 351 18.14 7.06 13.90
CA GLY A 351 18.92 6.24 14.81
C GLY A 351 19.56 5.03 14.10
N LEU A 352 18.89 4.40 13.13
CA LEU A 352 19.46 3.35 12.29
C LEU A 352 20.59 3.89 11.39
N ILE A 353 20.40 5.05 10.76
CA ILE A 353 21.44 5.72 9.95
C ILE A 353 22.69 5.95 10.79
N ASN A 354 22.54 6.55 11.97
CA ASN A 354 23.68 6.80 12.88
C ASN A 354 24.47 5.54 13.21
N ARG A 355 23.80 4.39 13.38
CA ARG A 355 24.46 3.11 13.70
C ARG A 355 25.18 2.50 12.50
N ILE A 356 24.64 2.68 11.29
CA ILE A 356 25.27 2.22 10.05
C ILE A 356 26.51 3.04 9.74
N MET A 357 26.46 4.35 9.93
CA MET A 357 27.55 5.28 9.58
C MET A 357 28.69 5.30 10.62
N LYS A 358 28.46 4.93 11.88
CA LYS A 358 29.50 4.88 12.94
C LYS A 358 30.46 3.70 12.82
N ARG A 359 30.34 2.88 11.79
CA ARG A 359 31.18 1.73 11.49
C ARG A 359 31.89 1.88 10.17
#